data_bdfe8dbe4942e3855920071ca005ee6f
#
_entry.id   bdfe8dbe4942e3855920071ca005ee6f
#
_cell.length_a   1.000
_cell.length_b   1.000
_cell.length_c   1.000
_cell.angle_alpha   90.00
_cell.angle_beta   90.00
_cell.angle_gamma   90.00
#
_symmetry.space_group_name_H-M   'P 1'
#
loop_
_entity.id
_entity.type
_entity.pdbx_description
1 polymer ?
#
loop_
_entity_poly.entity_id
_entity_poly.type
_entity_poly.pdbx_seq_one_letter_code
_entity_poly.pdbx_strand_id
1 'polypeptide(L)'
;MTSLPELKTVVEALREVYQPIFGHPELSENAARDSEDRLQQVMTVHHALARQLQRPIRVLDLGCAQGWFAFNLAHAGAQVLGVDYLESNINVCNMLVVENRQLQVRFNLLEIEKIPDLLNGNQFDLVLGLSVFHHLCYHNGKEATRDLLGKIFEKIPSGIFEMALASEPPAWAAAQPENPDYLIEQQPFVRTIAHHASHLSPSRPMYFCSRRFWYLDGEMAEFTSFQDNGRGRRYFFGEHLMAKLYRTTGEKGEINRYAIAQSARFLKLPPLGYERAPRLLQTGEADGVAWLVQEMIPGTMLSELICKGQSYDERGVLLGVLRQLATLERAGLYHADVRVWNILIAPDGFPALIDYNEISPAKRDCVWPDSPFLAFFIFANEVLTHRIFDIEPSRPPFIS
;
A
#
# COMPACT_ATOMS: atom_id res chain seq x y z
N MET A 1 -3.27 -11.23 42.38
CA MET A 1 -2.70 -9.94 41.94
C MET A 1 -1.20 -10.16 41.90
N THR A 2 -0.59 -9.97 40.74
CA THR A 2 0.88 -9.99 40.61
C THR A 2 1.40 -8.79 41.40
N SER A 3 2.37 -8.99 42.29
CA SER A 3 2.95 -7.87 42.99
C SER A 3 4.09 -7.25 42.17
N LEU A 4 4.30 -5.95 42.25
CA LEU A 4 5.43 -5.27 41.57
C LEU A 4 6.79 -5.93 41.87
N PRO A 5 7.08 -6.40 43.11
CA PRO A 5 8.29 -7.15 43.40
C PRO A 5 8.45 -8.45 42.61
N GLU A 6 7.34 -9.16 42.32
CA GLU A 6 7.36 -10.40 41.55
C GLU A 6 7.64 -10.09 40.07
N LEU A 7 6.98 -9.07 39.48
CA LEU A 7 7.24 -8.63 38.09
C LEU A 7 8.70 -8.19 37.94
N LYS A 8 9.20 -7.38 38.86
CA LYS A 8 10.60 -6.91 38.87
C LYS A 8 11.59 -8.07 38.86
N THR A 9 11.37 -9.09 39.68
CA THR A 9 12.23 -10.29 39.75
C THR A 9 12.25 -11.02 38.39
N VAL A 10 11.10 -11.15 37.72
CA VAL A 10 11.01 -11.84 36.44
C VAL A 10 11.67 -11.01 35.33
N VAL A 11 11.50 -9.69 35.33
CA VAL A 11 12.14 -8.78 34.36
C VAL A 11 13.66 -8.77 34.54
N GLU A 12 14.16 -8.71 35.79
CA GLU A 12 15.59 -8.75 36.07
C GLU A 12 16.26 -10.09 35.73
N ALA A 13 15.48 -11.17 35.65
CA ALA A 13 15.94 -12.48 35.22
C ALA A 13 15.99 -12.65 33.68
N LEU A 14 15.45 -11.68 32.90
CA LEU A 14 15.56 -11.71 31.45
C LEU A 14 17.03 -11.59 31.02
N ARG A 15 17.37 -12.27 29.93
CA ARG A 15 18.69 -12.09 29.30
C ARG A 15 18.86 -10.65 28.79
N GLU A 16 17.77 -10.04 28.33
CA GLU A 16 17.72 -8.67 27.84
C GLU A 16 16.30 -8.13 27.97
N VAL A 17 16.17 -6.90 28.46
CA VAL A 17 14.93 -6.14 28.34
C VAL A 17 14.97 -5.47 26.96
N TYR A 18 14.35 -6.10 25.97
CA TYR A 18 14.44 -5.67 24.58
C TYR A 18 13.56 -4.45 24.26
N GLN A 19 12.38 -4.37 24.88
CA GLN A 19 11.40 -3.30 24.72
C GLN A 19 11.04 -2.71 26.09
N PRO A 20 10.46 -1.49 26.14
CA PRO A 20 9.91 -0.97 27.40
C PRO A 20 8.85 -1.90 27.98
N ILE A 21 8.74 -1.94 29.30
CA ILE A 21 7.74 -2.71 30.02
C ILE A 21 6.48 -1.87 30.18
N PHE A 22 5.38 -2.31 29.60
CA PHE A 22 4.13 -1.56 29.57
C PHE A 22 3.62 -1.24 30.97
N GLY A 23 3.37 0.05 31.24
CA GLY A 23 2.91 0.54 32.53
C GLY A 23 4.01 0.67 33.62
N HIS A 24 5.26 0.26 33.31
CA HIS A 24 6.37 0.21 34.26
C HIS A 24 7.62 0.92 33.71
N PRO A 25 7.64 2.26 33.68
CA PRO A 25 8.80 3.00 33.18
C PRO A 25 10.06 2.73 34.01
N GLU A 26 9.93 2.46 35.32
CA GLU A 26 11.03 2.12 36.22
C GLU A 26 11.72 0.79 35.88
N LEU A 27 11.04 -0.12 35.19
CA LEU A 27 11.61 -1.39 34.71
C LEU A 27 12.14 -1.28 33.28
N SER A 28 11.95 -0.12 32.63
CA SER A 28 12.28 0.13 31.24
C SER A 28 13.58 0.91 31.04
N GLU A 29 14.23 1.39 32.09
CA GLU A 29 15.41 2.25 32.02
C GLU A 29 16.58 1.63 31.21
N ASN A 30 16.68 0.31 31.23
CA ASN A 30 17.71 -0.44 30.48
C ASN A 30 17.18 -1.16 29.25
N ALA A 31 16.03 -0.74 28.74
CA ALA A 31 15.49 -1.34 27.50
C ALA A 31 16.46 -1.11 26.32
N ALA A 32 16.77 -2.18 25.59
CA ALA A 32 17.69 -2.14 24.46
C ALA A 32 17.17 -1.25 23.32
N ARG A 33 15.85 -1.03 23.27
CA ARG A 33 15.20 -0.17 22.27
C ARG A 33 14.11 0.69 22.90
N ASP A 34 14.12 1.97 22.56
CA ASP A 34 13.07 2.92 22.92
C ASP A 34 11.76 2.53 22.26
N SER A 35 11.65 2.11 21.08
CA SER A 35 10.44 1.64 20.39
C SER A 35 9.32 2.68 20.19
N GLU A 36 9.40 3.89 20.74
CA GLU A 36 8.35 4.90 20.68
C GLU A 36 8.14 5.43 19.26
N ASP A 37 9.24 5.66 18.54
CA ASP A 37 9.23 6.10 17.14
C ASP A 37 8.50 5.10 16.22
N ARG A 38 8.70 3.80 16.45
CA ARG A 38 8.02 2.71 15.75
C ARG A 38 6.55 2.62 16.13
N LEU A 39 6.27 2.76 17.43
CA LEU A 39 4.91 2.72 17.95
C LEU A 39 4.06 3.79 17.29
N GLN A 40 4.58 4.99 17.11
CA GLN A 40 3.89 6.09 16.46
C GLN A 40 3.43 5.73 15.04
N GLN A 41 4.29 5.07 14.26
CA GLN A 41 3.96 4.61 12.91
C GLN A 41 2.92 3.49 12.92
N VAL A 42 3.09 2.51 13.80
CA VAL A 42 2.14 1.40 14.00
C VAL A 42 0.77 1.95 14.38
N MET A 43 0.70 2.92 15.29
CA MET A 43 -0.54 3.55 15.73
C MET A 43 -1.22 4.35 14.61
N THR A 44 -0.45 5.03 13.76
CA THR A 44 -1.02 5.76 12.62
C THR A 44 -1.73 4.81 11.64
N VAL A 45 -1.09 3.69 11.32
CA VAL A 45 -1.70 2.62 10.48
C VAL A 45 -2.89 1.97 11.18
N HIS A 46 -2.76 1.67 12.49
CA HIS A 46 -3.87 1.12 13.30
C HIS A 46 -5.11 1.99 13.22
N HIS A 47 -4.98 3.30 13.45
CA HIS A 47 -6.11 4.23 13.40
C HIS A 47 -6.73 4.33 11.99
N ALA A 48 -5.91 4.34 10.94
CA ALA A 48 -6.39 4.35 9.56
C ALA A 48 -7.18 3.07 9.25
N LEU A 49 -6.66 1.91 9.63
CA LEU A 49 -7.32 0.62 9.38
C LEU A 49 -8.61 0.46 10.22
N ALA A 50 -8.61 0.89 11.48
CA ALA A 50 -9.79 0.87 12.34
C ALA A 50 -10.92 1.77 11.78
N ARG A 51 -10.57 2.97 11.28
CA ARG A 51 -11.52 3.85 10.59
C ARG A 51 -12.07 3.21 9.33
N GLN A 52 -11.22 2.61 8.49
CA GLN A 52 -11.62 1.94 7.26
C GLN A 52 -12.57 0.76 7.52
N LEU A 53 -12.30 -0.02 8.56
CA LEU A 53 -13.11 -1.18 8.93
C LEU A 53 -14.33 -0.83 9.82
N GLN A 54 -14.39 0.40 10.36
CA GLN A 54 -15.43 0.87 11.29
C GLN A 54 -15.66 -0.04 12.51
N ARG A 55 -14.58 -0.66 12.99
CA ARG A 55 -14.58 -1.55 14.16
C ARG A 55 -13.17 -1.70 14.74
N PRO A 56 -13.03 -2.20 15.98
CA PRO A 56 -11.75 -2.65 16.50
C PRO A 56 -11.06 -3.64 15.55
N ILE A 57 -9.76 -3.44 15.33
CA ILE A 57 -8.96 -4.36 14.50
C ILE A 57 -8.40 -5.51 15.33
N ARG A 58 -8.16 -6.62 14.66
CA ARG A 58 -7.54 -7.82 15.24
C ARG A 58 -6.11 -7.92 14.74
N VAL A 59 -5.17 -7.97 15.65
CA VAL A 59 -3.74 -7.90 15.37
C VAL A 59 -3.04 -9.16 15.84
N LEU A 60 -2.15 -9.69 14.99
CA LEU A 60 -1.17 -10.72 15.34
C LEU A 60 0.22 -10.08 15.42
N ASP A 61 0.86 -10.15 16.59
CA ASP A 61 2.20 -9.59 16.84
C ASP A 61 3.23 -10.73 16.87
N LEU A 62 4.05 -10.84 15.84
CA LEU A 62 5.04 -11.90 15.65
C LEU A 62 6.38 -11.53 16.28
N GLY A 63 6.86 -12.33 17.23
CA GLY A 63 8.05 -12.02 18.01
C GLY A 63 7.80 -10.83 18.93
N CYS A 64 6.72 -10.90 19.70
CA CYS A 64 6.21 -9.80 20.51
C CYS A 64 7.14 -9.35 21.67
N ALA A 65 8.21 -10.08 21.96
CA ALA A 65 9.13 -9.84 23.07
C ALA A 65 8.37 -9.60 24.38
N GLN A 66 8.58 -8.47 25.09
CA GLN A 66 7.86 -8.13 26.32
C GLN A 66 6.48 -7.48 26.08
N GLY A 67 5.99 -7.49 24.82
CA GLY A 67 4.62 -7.13 24.48
C GLY A 67 4.33 -5.64 24.34
N TRP A 68 5.34 -4.78 24.24
CA TRP A 68 5.15 -3.32 24.16
C TRP A 68 4.14 -2.89 23.12
N PHE A 69 4.29 -3.35 21.88
CA PHE A 69 3.37 -3.02 20.78
C PHE A 69 1.99 -3.61 21.01
N ALA A 70 1.92 -4.86 21.43
CA ALA A 70 0.67 -5.57 21.67
C ALA A 70 -0.18 -4.87 22.75
N PHE A 71 0.41 -4.46 23.86
CA PHE A 71 -0.30 -3.74 24.92
C PHE A 71 -0.77 -2.35 24.49
N ASN A 72 0.09 -1.59 23.81
CA ASN A 72 -0.29 -0.25 23.32
C ASN A 72 -1.42 -0.32 22.30
N LEU A 73 -1.40 -1.27 21.36
CA LEU A 73 -2.49 -1.50 20.42
C LEU A 73 -3.79 -1.91 21.14
N ALA A 74 -3.70 -2.79 22.13
CA ALA A 74 -4.88 -3.18 22.92
C ALA A 74 -5.41 -2.00 23.76
N HIS A 75 -4.53 -1.13 24.27
CA HIS A 75 -4.91 0.11 24.96
C HIS A 75 -5.65 1.06 24.00
N ALA A 76 -5.30 1.07 22.73
CA ALA A 76 -6.02 1.81 21.68
C ALA A 76 -7.28 1.10 21.16
N GLY A 77 -7.68 0.00 21.78
CA GLY A 77 -8.93 -0.71 21.46
C GLY A 77 -8.81 -1.88 20.48
N ALA A 78 -7.60 -2.25 20.04
CA ALA A 78 -7.41 -3.46 19.23
C ALA A 78 -7.59 -4.73 20.05
N GLN A 79 -7.89 -5.85 19.36
CA GLN A 79 -7.79 -7.21 19.91
C GLN A 79 -6.47 -7.82 19.45
N VAL A 80 -5.56 -8.13 20.38
CA VAL A 80 -4.20 -8.51 20.03
C VAL A 80 -3.85 -9.91 20.53
N LEU A 81 -3.24 -10.70 19.65
CA LEU A 81 -2.50 -11.91 20.00
C LEU A 81 -1.01 -11.69 19.74
N GLY A 82 -0.20 -11.67 20.80
CA GLY A 82 1.25 -11.71 20.69
C GLY A 82 1.77 -13.15 20.73
N VAL A 83 2.79 -13.44 19.94
CA VAL A 83 3.49 -14.72 19.97
C VAL A 83 4.99 -14.51 20.06
N ASP A 84 5.65 -15.33 20.86
CA ASP A 84 7.11 -15.36 20.98
C ASP A 84 7.55 -16.80 21.30
N TYR A 85 8.75 -17.17 20.89
CA TYR A 85 9.30 -18.50 21.18
C TYR A 85 10.03 -18.57 22.53
N LEU A 86 10.32 -17.43 23.15
CA LEU A 86 10.98 -17.35 24.45
C LEU A 86 9.96 -17.35 25.58
N GLU A 87 9.96 -18.41 26.37
CA GLU A 87 9.08 -18.54 27.54
C GLU A 87 9.24 -17.40 28.55
N SER A 88 10.46 -16.90 28.72
CA SER A 88 10.76 -15.79 29.65
C SER A 88 10.02 -14.50 29.22
N ASN A 89 9.93 -14.22 27.92
CA ASN A 89 9.17 -13.07 27.38
C ASN A 89 7.67 -13.24 27.65
N ILE A 90 7.14 -14.42 27.34
CA ILE A 90 5.70 -14.73 27.50
C ILE A 90 5.32 -14.69 29.00
N ASN A 91 6.20 -15.09 29.89
CA ASN A 91 5.95 -14.99 31.36
C ASN A 91 5.77 -13.53 31.77
N VAL A 92 6.64 -12.60 31.34
CA VAL A 92 6.46 -11.15 31.60
C VAL A 92 5.13 -10.66 31.01
N CYS A 93 4.84 -11.00 29.75
CA CYS A 93 3.59 -10.62 29.12
C CYS A 93 2.35 -11.09 29.91
N ASN A 94 2.35 -12.35 30.36
CA ASN A 94 1.24 -12.91 31.12
C ASN A 94 1.05 -12.23 32.48
N MET A 95 2.14 -11.81 33.15
CA MET A 95 2.07 -11.04 34.40
C MET A 95 1.44 -9.67 34.13
N LEU A 96 1.83 -8.99 33.06
CA LEU A 96 1.26 -7.70 32.65
C LEU A 96 -0.23 -7.83 32.22
N VAL A 97 -0.65 -8.95 31.63
CA VAL A 97 -2.08 -9.24 31.35
C VAL A 97 -2.89 -9.28 32.65
N VAL A 98 -2.36 -9.87 33.71
CA VAL A 98 -3.04 -9.92 35.04
C VAL A 98 -3.25 -8.52 35.61
N GLU A 99 -2.32 -7.59 35.37
CA GLU A 99 -2.44 -6.19 35.83
C GLU A 99 -3.41 -5.38 34.93
N ASN A 100 -3.50 -5.73 33.63
CA ASN A 100 -4.24 -5.00 32.62
C ASN A 100 -5.44 -5.79 32.07
N ARG A 101 -6.25 -6.40 32.94
CA ARG A 101 -7.38 -7.28 32.59
C ARG A 101 -8.43 -6.65 31.70
N GLN A 102 -8.52 -5.34 31.64
CA GLN A 102 -9.42 -4.57 30.80
C GLN A 102 -9.00 -4.57 29.33
N LEU A 103 -7.73 -4.88 29.03
CA LEU A 103 -7.20 -4.88 27.66
C LEU A 103 -7.48 -6.23 26.98
N GLN A 104 -7.82 -6.17 25.70
CA GLN A 104 -8.04 -7.37 24.91
C GLN A 104 -6.73 -7.85 24.26
N VAL A 105 -5.84 -8.35 25.10
CA VAL A 105 -4.54 -8.86 24.69
C VAL A 105 -4.29 -10.24 25.28
N ARG A 106 -3.67 -11.11 24.50
CA ARG A 106 -3.26 -12.47 24.90
C ARG A 106 -1.91 -12.77 24.32
N PHE A 107 -1.18 -13.69 24.96
CA PHE A 107 0.15 -14.10 24.54
C PHE A 107 0.28 -15.62 24.53
N ASN A 108 0.94 -16.16 23.50
CA ASN A 108 1.19 -17.58 23.36
C ASN A 108 2.68 -17.86 23.13
N LEU A 109 3.20 -18.87 23.79
CA LEU A 109 4.51 -19.43 23.49
C LEU A 109 4.43 -20.20 22.19
N LEU A 110 4.96 -19.65 21.09
CA LEU A 110 4.80 -20.22 19.76
C LEU A 110 5.91 -19.73 18.82
N GLU A 111 6.43 -20.64 18.00
CA GLU A 111 7.34 -20.33 16.90
C GLU A 111 6.56 -19.78 15.70
N ILE A 112 7.11 -18.78 15.02
CA ILE A 112 6.44 -18.10 13.89
C ILE A 112 6.19 -19.08 12.74
N GLU A 113 7.06 -20.05 12.52
CA GLU A 113 6.96 -21.08 11.46
C GLU A 113 5.70 -21.93 11.56
N LYS A 114 5.13 -22.05 12.76
CA LYS A 114 3.90 -22.82 13.02
C LYS A 114 2.62 -22.00 12.79
N ILE A 115 2.74 -20.68 12.63
CA ILE A 115 1.61 -19.77 12.52
C ILE A 115 0.70 -20.12 11.32
N PRO A 116 1.20 -20.36 10.09
CA PRO A 116 0.33 -20.64 8.96
C PRO A 116 -0.63 -21.78 9.17
N ASP A 117 -0.19 -22.84 9.86
CA ASP A 117 -1.01 -24.04 10.11
C ASP A 117 -2.12 -23.80 11.15
N LEU A 118 -1.97 -22.79 11.99
CA LEU A 118 -2.91 -22.44 13.06
C LEU A 118 -3.90 -21.35 12.64
N LEU A 119 -3.59 -20.61 11.57
CA LEU A 119 -4.45 -19.55 11.08
C LEU A 119 -5.64 -20.10 10.30
N ASN A 120 -6.84 -19.68 10.70
CA ASN A 120 -8.02 -19.73 9.86
C ASN A 120 -8.20 -18.36 9.18
N GLY A 121 -8.73 -18.33 7.94
CA GLY A 121 -8.95 -17.07 7.24
C GLY A 121 -9.81 -16.10 8.05
N ASN A 122 -9.54 -14.80 7.91
CA ASN A 122 -10.29 -13.72 8.57
C ASN A 122 -10.21 -13.64 10.12
N GLN A 123 -9.21 -14.27 10.75
CA GLN A 123 -8.99 -14.12 12.19
C GLN A 123 -8.35 -12.78 12.56
N PHE A 124 -7.45 -12.29 11.72
CA PHE A 124 -6.69 -11.06 11.93
C PHE A 124 -6.82 -10.12 10.73
N ASP A 125 -6.72 -8.84 11.01
CA ASP A 125 -6.78 -7.77 10.03
C ASP A 125 -5.38 -7.23 9.70
N LEU A 126 -4.46 -7.34 10.67
CA LEU A 126 -3.10 -6.85 10.60
C LEU A 126 -2.14 -7.85 11.26
N VAL A 127 -0.97 -8.05 10.66
CA VAL A 127 0.16 -8.74 11.28
C VAL A 127 1.31 -7.75 11.50
N LEU A 128 1.95 -7.79 12.66
CA LEU A 128 3.19 -7.09 12.96
C LEU A 128 4.36 -8.07 12.94
N GLY A 129 5.50 -7.62 12.46
CA GLY A 129 6.76 -8.37 12.51
C GLY A 129 7.94 -7.40 12.58
N LEU A 130 8.18 -6.85 13.77
CA LEU A 130 9.17 -5.82 13.97
C LEU A 130 10.49 -6.43 14.43
N SER A 131 11.53 -6.31 13.62
CA SER A 131 12.89 -6.82 13.92
C SER A 131 12.95 -8.32 14.24
N VAL A 132 12.20 -9.15 13.56
CA VAL A 132 12.15 -10.61 13.81
C VAL A 132 12.63 -11.45 12.62
N PHE A 133 12.36 -11.02 11.38
CA PHE A 133 12.59 -11.85 10.19
C PHE A 133 14.07 -12.08 9.86
N HIS A 134 14.97 -11.25 10.37
CA HIS A 134 16.41 -11.50 10.19
C HIS A 134 16.88 -12.79 10.87
N HIS A 135 16.26 -13.18 11.95
CA HIS A 135 16.54 -14.48 12.59
C HIS A 135 16.04 -15.64 11.71
N LEU A 136 14.84 -15.51 11.14
CA LEU A 136 14.28 -16.52 10.24
C LEU A 136 15.11 -16.66 8.96
N CYS A 137 15.53 -15.54 8.35
CA CYS A 137 16.45 -15.57 7.20
C CYS A 137 17.77 -16.25 7.54
N TYR A 138 18.33 -16.01 8.73
CA TYR A 138 19.57 -16.62 9.16
C TYR A 138 19.47 -18.13 9.37
N HIS A 139 18.37 -18.60 9.97
CA HIS A 139 18.19 -20.03 10.31
C HIS A 139 17.62 -20.83 9.13
N ASN A 140 16.69 -20.28 8.38
CA ASN A 140 15.89 -21.01 7.39
C ASN A 140 16.18 -20.55 5.94
N GLY A 141 16.91 -19.45 5.76
CA GLY A 141 17.15 -18.84 4.47
C GLY A 141 16.04 -17.87 4.05
N LYS A 142 16.39 -16.92 3.18
CA LYS A 142 15.49 -15.86 2.74
C LYS A 142 14.30 -16.36 1.92
N GLU A 143 14.48 -17.42 1.12
CA GLU A 143 13.40 -18.03 0.31
C GLU A 143 12.34 -18.67 1.20
N ALA A 144 12.74 -19.47 2.19
CA ALA A 144 11.82 -20.08 3.13
C ALA A 144 11.08 -19.02 3.98
N THR A 145 11.76 -17.94 4.35
CA THR A 145 11.15 -16.81 5.06
C THR A 145 10.13 -16.06 4.19
N ARG A 146 10.42 -15.86 2.91
CA ARG A 146 9.51 -15.27 1.93
C ARG A 146 8.25 -16.14 1.74
N ASP A 147 8.43 -17.45 1.59
CA ASP A 147 7.32 -18.42 1.46
C ASP A 147 6.44 -18.43 2.73
N LEU A 148 7.06 -18.38 3.91
CA LEU A 148 6.35 -18.29 5.18
C LEU A 148 5.49 -17.02 5.25
N LEU A 149 6.04 -15.86 4.89
CA LEU A 149 5.29 -14.62 4.82
C LEU A 149 4.15 -14.69 3.80
N GLY A 150 4.39 -15.30 2.63
CA GLY A 150 3.36 -15.56 1.63
C GLY A 150 2.16 -16.31 2.21
N LYS A 151 2.40 -17.41 2.93
CA LYS A 151 1.37 -18.22 3.61
C LYS A 151 0.63 -17.43 4.70
N ILE A 152 1.31 -16.56 5.45
CA ILE A 152 0.68 -15.68 6.44
C ILE A 152 -0.25 -14.69 5.73
N PHE A 153 0.19 -14.09 4.63
CA PHE A 153 -0.60 -13.15 3.84
C PHE A 153 -1.81 -13.78 3.11
N GLU A 154 -1.79 -15.08 2.85
CA GLU A 154 -3.00 -15.77 2.39
C GLU A 154 -4.15 -15.68 3.40
N LYS A 155 -3.83 -15.54 4.68
CA LYS A 155 -4.78 -15.53 5.80
C LYS A 155 -5.02 -14.15 6.40
N ILE A 156 -4.00 -13.27 6.38
CA ILE A 156 -4.04 -11.93 6.99
C ILE A 156 -3.79 -10.90 5.88
N PRO A 157 -4.72 -9.96 5.63
CA PRO A 157 -4.67 -9.10 4.45
C PRO A 157 -3.61 -7.99 4.51
N SER A 158 -3.10 -7.62 5.68
CA SER A 158 -2.18 -6.49 5.85
C SER A 158 -1.08 -6.78 6.85
N GLY A 159 0.08 -6.14 6.68
CA GLY A 159 1.20 -6.28 7.60
C GLY A 159 2.04 -5.02 7.74
N ILE A 160 2.67 -4.87 8.91
CA ILE A 160 3.73 -3.88 9.17
C ILE A 160 4.98 -4.64 9.55
N PHE A 161 6.08 -4.39 8.84
CA PHE A 161 7.34 -5.10 9.03
C PHE A 161 8.52 -4.16 9.09
N GLU A 162 9.39 -4.33 10.10
CA GLU A 162 10.72 -3.73 10.10
C GLU A 162 11.73 -4.77 9.61
N MET A 163 12.43 -4.46 8.54
CA MET A 163 13.38 -5.37 7.90
C MET A 163 14.81 -4.97 8.18
N ALA A 164 15.64 -5.96 8.53
CA ALA A 164 17.07 -5.76 8.70
C ALA A 164 17.79 -5.68 7.34
N LEU A 165 18.95 -5.02 7.31
CA LEU A 165 19.74 -4.81 6.12
C LEU A 165 20.89 -5.82 5.99
N ALA A 166 21.19 -6.24 4.78
CA ALA A 166 22.36 -7.07 4.48
C ALA A 166 23.71 -6.35 4.78
N SER A 167 23.69 -5.03 4.90
CA SER A 167 24.88 -4.22 5.24
C SER A 167 25.13 -4.08 6.74
N GLU A 168 24.30 -4.66 7.60
CA GLU A 168 24.48 -4.58 9.05
C GLU A 168 25.67 -5.44 9.52
N PRO A 169 26.36 -5.09 10.64
CA PRO A 169 27.58 -5.76 11.06
C PRO A 169 27.46 -7.23 11.49
N PRO A 170 26.33 -7.70 12.08
CA PRO A 170 26.24 -9.06 12.62
C PRO A 170 26.32 -10.17 11.55
N ALA A 171 26.74 -11.35 11.96
CA ALA A 171 26.87 -12.51 11.08
C ALA A 171 25.58 -12.92 10.37
N TRP A 172 24.40 -12.67 10.97
CA TRP A 172 23.11 -12.94 10.35
C TRP A 172 22.81 -12.00 9.15
N ALA A 173 23.50 -10.87 9.03
CA ALA A 173 23.27 -9.91 7.95
C ALA A 173 23.57 -10.50 6.57
N ALA A 174 24.57 -11.38 6.45
CA ALA A 174 24.91 -12.05 5.20
C ALA A 174 23.77 -12.96 4.65
N ALA A 175 22.83 -13.36 5.50
CA ALA A 175 21.67 -14.16 5.10
C ALA A 175 20.48 -13.30 4.64
N GLN A 176 20.56 -11.97 4.81
CA GLN A 176 19.47 -11.07 4.42
C GLN A 176 19.46 -10.86 2.90
N PRO A 177 18.29 -10.60 2.31
CA PRO A 177 18.23 -10.19 0.91
C PRO A 177 18.95 -8.84 0.72
N GLU A 178 19.53 -8.62 -0.46
CA GLU A 178 20.17 -7.36 -0.83
C GLU A 178 19.14 -6.20 -0.76
N ASN A 179 17.93 -6.47 -1.26
CA ASN A 179 16.81 -5.56 -1.15
C ASN A 179 15.86 -6.06 -0.04
N PRO A 180 15.69 -5.31 1.07
CA PRO A 180 14.93 -5.78 2.23
C PRO A 180 13.44 -6.01 1.95
N ASP A 181 12.85 -5.37 0.93
CA ASP A 181 11.46 -5.60 0.53
C ASP A 181 11.23 -6.94 -0.21
N TYR A 182 12.30 -7.64 -0.63
CA TYR A 182 12.23 -8.94 -1.30
C TYR A 182 11.31 -9.94 -0.59
N LEU A 183 11.28 -9.91 0.74
CA LEU A 183 10.45 -10.82 1.53
C LEU A 183 8.95 -10.58 1.38
N ILE A 184 8.55 -9.38 0.94
CA ILE A 184 7.15 -8.91 0.90
C ILE A 184 6.74 -8.34 -0.47
N GLU A 185 7.67 -8.24 -1.44
CA GLU A 185 7.43 -7.60 -2.75
C GLU A 185 6.31 -8.26 -3.58
N GLN A 186 5.92 -9.49 -3.23
CA GLN A 186 4.80 -10.20 -3.87
C GLN A 186 3.44 -9.58 -3.52
N GLN A 187 3.36 -8.77 -2.47
CA GLN A 187 2.11 -8.13 -2.10
C GLN A 187 1.74 -7.02 -3.10
N PRO A 188 0.46 -6.89 -3.48
CA PRO A 188 0.02 -5.87 -4.43
C PRO A 188 0.40 -4.46 -4.01
N PHE A 189 0.27 -4.15 -2.72
CA PHE A 189 0.69 -2.88 -2.14
C PHE A 189 1.85 -3.10 -1.18
N VAL A 190 2.97 -2.43 -1.44
CA VAL A 190 4.14 -2.36 -0.54
C VAL A 190 4.63 -0.92 -0.52
N ARG A 191 4.78 -0.35 0.67
CA ARG A 191 5.30 1.00 0.84
C ARG A 191 6.15 1.10 2.09
N THR A 192 7.28 1.75 1.99
CA THR A 192 8.06 2.21 3.14
C THR A 192 7.29 3.32 3.84
N ILE A 193 6.98 3.14 5.11
CA ILE A 193 6.24 4.10 5.94
C ILE A 193 7.16 4.88 6.89
N ALA A 194 8.33 4.33 7.20
CA ALA A 194 9.34 4.98 8.01
C ALA A 194 10.72 4.32 7.83
N HIS A 195 11.74 5.01 8.34
CA HIS A 195 13.07 4.46 8.56
C HIS A 195 13.46 4.70 10.02
N HIS A 196 13.91 3.68 10.69
CA HIS A 196 14.28 3.76 12.10
C HIS A 196 15.72 3.37 12.34
N ALA A 197 16.41 4.15 13.19
CA ALA A 197 17.72 3.79 13.65
C ALA A 197 17.66 2.57 14.60
N SER A 198 18.62 1.67 14.46
CA SER A 198 18.90 0.64 15.46
C SER A 198 20.34 0.83 15.96
N HIS A 199 20.71 0.16 17.03
CA HIS A 199 22.10 0.18 17.50
C HIS A 199 23.09 -0.43 16.47
N LEU A 200 22.60 -1.15 15.47
CA LEU A 200 23.39 -1.83 14.43
C LEU A 200 23.26 -1.16 13.06
N SER A 201 22.23 -0.37 12.83
CA SER A 201 21.95 0.25 11.54
C SER A 201 21.34 1.64 11.73
N PRO A 202 21.83 2.64 10.99
CA PRO A 202 21.29 3.99 11.05
C PRO A 202 19.87 4.11 10.45
N SER A 203 19.43 3.14 9.65
CA SER A 203 18.21 3.30 8.87
C SER A 203 17.62 1.94 8.43
N ARG A 204 16.89 1.28 9.34
CA ARG A 204 16.08 0.12 8.97
C ARG A 204 14.74 0.56 8.40
N PRO A 205 14.33 0.09 7.21
CA PRO A 205 13.03 0.39 6.64
C PRO A 205 11.91 -0.32 7.41
N MET A 206 10.83 0.40 7.63
CA MET A 206 9.56 -0.13 8.09
C MET A 206 8.55 -0.05 6.93
N TYR A 207 7.93 -1.16 6.61
CA TYR A 207 6.98 -1.28 5.51
C TYR A 207 5.56 -1.51 6.02
N PHE A 208 4.60 -0.87 5.37
CA PHE A 208 3.23 -1.37 5.32
C PHE A 208 3.02 -2.09 4.00
N CYS A 209 2.43 -3.27 4.04
CA CYS A 209 2.06 -4.01 2.85
C CYS A 209 0.69 -4.64 3.01
N SER A 210 -0.03 -4.76 1.88
CA SER A 210 -1.39 -5.29 1.90
C SER A 210 -1.80 -5.81 0.53
N ARG A 211 -2.70 -6.80 0.53
CA ARG A 211 -3.42 -7.26 -0.65
C ARG A 211 -4.86 -6.73 -0.72
N ARG A 212 -5.26 -5.95 0.29
CA ARG A 212 -6.64 -5.44 0.40
C ARG A 212 -6.71 -3.92 0.52
N PHE A 213 -5.70 -3.29 1.13
CA PHE A 213 -5.73 -1.86 1.42
C PHE A 213 -4.47 -1.17 0.89
N TRP A 214 -4.62 -0.03 0.19
CA TRP A 214 -3.52 0.90 0.05
C TRP A 214 -3.50 1.88 1.24
N TYR A 215 -2.32 2.41 1.55
CA TYR A 215 -2.10 3.35 2.63
C TYR A 215 -1.07 4.40 2.22
N LEU A 216 -1.45 5.68 2.28
CA LEU A 216 -0.60 6.82 1.97
C LEU A 216 -0.90 7.94 2.96
N ASP A 217 0.09 8.33 3.77
CA ASP A 217 0.05 9.47 4.70
C ASP A 217 -1.22 9.54 5.57
N GLY A 218 -1.59 8.43 6.17
CA GLY A 218 -2.77 8.33 7.05
C GLY A 218 -4.10 8.05 6.34
N GLU A 219 -4.15 8.17 5.02
CA GLU A 219 -5.31 7.78 4.22
C GLU A 219 -5.21 6.30 3.84
N MET A 220 -6.33 5.59 3.95
CA MET A 220 -6.42 4.17 3.62
C MET A 220 -7.73 3.88 2.88
N ALA A 221 -7.68 3.01 1.88
CA ALA A 221 -8.88 2.51 1.21
C ALA A 221 -8.70 1.07 0.76
N GLU A 222 -9.80 0.34 0.69
CA GLU A 222 -9.84 -0.97 0.06
C GLU A 222 -9.71 -0.83 -1.45
N PHE A 223 -9.02 -1.76 -2.11
CA PHE A 223 -8.73 -1.66 -3.54
C PHE A 223 -8.85 -2.99 -4.29
N THR A 224 -9.06 -2.86 -5.60
CA THR A 224 -8.64 -3.84 -6.60
C THR A 224 -7.41 -3.30 -7.31
N SER A 225 -6.38 -4.11 -7.58
CA SER A 225 -5.14 -3.62 -8.19
C SER A 225 -4.94 -4.11 -9.62
N PHE A 226 -4.33 -3.25 -10.43
CA PHE A 226 -3.78 -3.59 -11.74
C PHE A 226 -2.30 -3.19 -11.81
N GLN A 227 -1.47 -4.03 -12.40
CA GLN A 227 -0.04 -3.77 -12.57
C GLN A 227 0.31 -3.77 -14.06
N ASP A 228 0.86 -2.67 -14.53
CA ASP A 228 1.53 -2.59 -15.83
C ASP A 228 2.98 -3.08 -15.67
N ASN A 229 3.19 -4.37 -15.91
CA ASN A 229 4.46 -5.05 -15.70
C ASN A 229 5.62 -4.51 -16.57
N GLY A 230 5.31 -3.93 -17.73
CA GLY A 230 6.31 -3.38 -18.65
C GLY A 230 6.84 -2.01 -18.25
N ARG A 231 6.10 -1.26 -17.42
CA ARG A 231 6.37 0.15 -17.13
C ARG A 231 6.61 0.45 -15.65
N GLY A 232 6.48 -0.53 -14.76
CA GLY A 232 6.60 -0.32 -13.32
C GLY A 232 5.49 0.56 -12.73
N ARG A 233 4.30 0.46 -13.26
CA ARG A 233 3.12 1.23 -12.87
C ARG A 233 2.11 0.32 -12.19
N ARG A 234 1.55 0.76 -11.07
CA ARG A 234 0.45 0.10 -10.38
C ARG A 234 -0.72 1.05 -10.20
N TYR A 235 -1.90 0.54 -10.45
CA TYR A 235 -3.16 1.24 -10.29
C TYR A 235 -3.99 0.52 -9.23
N PHE A 236 -4.53 1.28 -8.30
CA PHE A 236 -5.35 0.76 -7.21
C PHE A 236 -6.71 1.45 -7.30
N PHE A 237 -7.75 0.65 -7.47
CA PHE A 237 -9.12 1.13 -7.67
C PHE A 237 -9.93 0.82 -6.40
N GLY A 238 -10.30 1.84 -5.66
CA GLY A 238 -11.21 1.77 -4.52
C GLY A 238 -12.63 2.18 -4.91
N GLU A 239 -13.54 2.17 -3.94
CA GLU A 239 -14.94 2.56 -4.17
C GLU A 239 -15.07 4.03 -4.59
N HIS A 240 -14.34 4.92 -3.92
CA HIS A 240 -14.42 6.37 -4.15
C HIS A 240 -13.10 7.00 -4.58
N LEU A 241 -12.01 6.26 -4.50
CA LEU A 241 -10.66 6.74 -4.70
C LEU A 241 -9.90 5.84 -5.66
N MET A 242 -9.00 6.45 -6.43
CA MET A 242 -8.04 5.76 -7.27
C MET A 242 -6.64 6.23 -6.91
N ALA A 243 -5.70 5.29 -6.73
CA ALA A 243 -4.29 5.60 -6.53
C ALA A 243 -3.45 5.06 -7.70
N LYS A 244 -2.55 5.91 -8.21
CA LYS A 244 -1.52 5.55 -9.18
C LYS A 244 -0.18 5.56 -8.44
N LEU A 245 0.56 4.44 -8.43
CA LEU A 245 1.90 4.34 -7.86
C LEU A 245 2.87 3.91 -8.97
N TYR A 246 3.81 4.78 -9.30
CA TYR A 246 4.75 4.58 -10.40
C TYR A 246 6.18 4.51 -9.86
N ARG A 247 6.93 3.47 -10.22
CA ARG A 247 8.35 3.35 -9.87
C ARG A 247 9.14 4.45 -10.57
N THR A 248 9.94 5.20 -9.81
CA THR A 248 10.78 6.31 -10.32
C THR A 248 12.26 5.95 -10.39
N THR A 249 12.59 4.67 -10.18
CA THR A 249 13.93 4.11 -10.36
C THR A 249 14.00 3.21 -11.60
N GLY A 250 15.21 2.94 -12.08
CA GLY A 250 15.45 2.12 -13.26
C GLY A 250 15.16 2.85 -14.58
N GLU A 251 15.17 2.12 -15.69
CA GLU A 251 15.10 2.66 -17.06
C GLU A 251 13.90 3.56 -17.34
N LYS A 252 12.75 3.24 -16.76
CA LYS A 252 11.49 3.99 -16.95
C LYS A 252 11.23 5.05 -15.87
N GLY A 253 12.15 5.21 -14.93
CA GLY A 253 11.95 6.04 -13.74
C GLY A 253 11.59 7.49 -14.04
N GLU A 254 12.36 8.14 -14.92
CA GLU A 254 12.12 9.54 -15.31
C GLU A 254 10.79 9.74 -16.04
N ILE A 255 10.42 8.82 -16.93
CA ILE A 255 9.14 8.86 -17.64
C ILE A 255 7.98 8.73 -16.65
N ASN A 256 8.10 7.86 -15.68
CA ASN A 256 7.09 7.64 -14.65
C ASN A 256 6.94 8.87 -13.73
N ARG A 257 8.06 9.46 -13.29
CA ARG A 257 8.07 10.69 -12.49
C ARG A 257 7.37 11.83 -13.25
N TYR A 258 7.74 12.00 -14.51
CA TYR A 258 7.13 13.00 -15.37
C TYR A 258 5.62 12.79 -15.51
N ALA A 259 5.16 11.58 -15.77
CA ALA A 259 3.73 11.25 -15.96
C ALA A 259 2.89 11.59 -14.72
N ILE A 260 3.35 11.22 -13.52
CA ILE A 260 2.67 11.58 -12.26
C ILE A 260 2.65 13.10 -12.06
N ALA A 261 3.80 13.77 -12.28
CA ALA A 261 3.90 15.22 -12.12
C ALA A 261 2.97 15.98 -13.08
N GLN A 262 2.85 15.55 -14.33
CA GLN A 262 1.94 16.15 -15.32
C GLN A 262 0.47 15.95 -14.94
N SER A 263 0.08 14.73 -14.56
CA SER A 263 -1.27 14.47 -14.06
C SER A 263 -1.61 15.34 -12.85
N ALA A 264 -0.72 15.41 -11.86
CA ALA A 264 -0.91 16.21 -10.66
C ALA A 264 -0.99 17.72 -10.99
N ARG A 265 -0.14 18.19 -11.92
CA ARG A 265 -0.18 19.59 -12.38
C ARG A 265 -1.51 19.93 -13.04
N PHE A 266 -2.00 19.06 -13.93
CA PHE A 266 -3.28 19.25 -14.61
C PHE A 266 -4.44 19.30 -13.62
N LEU A 267 -4.50 18.35 -12.69
CA LEU A 267 -5.59 18.25 -11.71
C LEU A 267 -5.58 19.38 -10.66
N LYS A 268 -4.49 20.13 -10.54
CA LYS A 268 -4.39 21.35 -9.72
C LYS A 268 -4.82 22.62 -10.43
N LEU A 269 -5.01 22.59 -11.75
CA LEU A 269 -5.48 23.75 -12.48
C LEU A 269 -6.90 24.14 -12.04
N PRO A 270 -7.25 25.43 -12.06
CA PRO A 270 -8.63 25.85 -11.87
C PRO A 270 -9.53 25.11 -12.87
N PRO A 271 -10.80 24.84 -12.52
CA PRO A 271 -11.72 24.21 -13.45
C PRO A 271 -11.76 24.99 -14.76
N LEU A 272 -11.25 24.38 -15.84
CA LEU A 272 -11.22 24.96 -17.17
C LEU A 272 -12.62 24.89 -17.85
N GLY A 273 -13.70 24.73 -17.08
CA GLY A 273 -14.99 24.31 -17.60
C GLY A 273 -15.02 22.82 -17.92
N TYR A 274 -14.07 22.08 -17.40
CA TYR A 274 -13.94 20.62 -17.53
C TYR A 274 -14.68 19.99 -16.35
N GLU A 275 -15.96 19.81 -16.50
CA GLU A 275 -16.88 19.55 -15.39
C GLU A 275 -16.67 18.22 -14.67
N ARG A 276 -15.79 17.33 -15.15
CA ARG A 276 -15.62 15.97 -14.62
C ARG A 276 -14.19 15.50 -14.44
N ALA A 277 -13.23 16.40 -14.38
CA ALA A 277 -11.90 16.02 -13.91
C ALA A 277 -11.98 15.60 -12.43
N PRO A 278 -11.40 14.46 -12.04
CA PRO A 278 -11.41 14.03 -10.64
C PRO A 278 -10.64 15.03 -9.78
N ARG A 279 -11.08 15.21 -8.55
CA ARG A 279 -10.33 16.01 -7.59
C ARG A 279 -9.05 15.30 -7.21
N LEU A 280 -7.91 15.98 -7.29
CA LEU A 280 -6.66 15.51 -6.73
C LEU A 280 -6.74 15.57 -5.20
N LEU A 281 -6.46 14.44 -4.55
CA LEU A 281 -6.47 14.34 -3.09
C LEU A 281 -5.06 14.39 -2.53
N GLN A 282 -4.13 13.64 -3.14
CA GLN A 282 -2.76 13.54 -2.69
C GLN A 282 -1.81 13.29 -3.86
N THR A 283 -0.58 13.80 -3.76
CA THR A 283 0.52 13.45 -4.66
C THR A 283 1.83 13.59 -3.92
N GLY A 284 2.80 12.77 -4.26
CA GLY A 284 4.12 12.80 -3.65
C GLY A 284 5.11 11.89 -4.36
N GLU A 285 6.36 11.92 -3.88
CA GLU A 285 7.41 11.00 -4.28
C GLU A 285 8.28 10.69 -3.06
N ALA A 286 8.53 9.41 -2.80
CA ALA A 286 9.48 8.92 -1.80
C ALA A 286 9.93 7.50 -2.14
N ASP A 287 11.12 7.11 -1.70
CA ASP A 287 11.65 5.74 -1.78
C ASP A 287 11.56 5.11 -3.18
N GLY A 288 11.80 5.90 -4.22
CA GLY A 288 11.77 5.42 -5.60
C GLY A 288 10.38 5.18 -6.18
N VAL A 289 9.33 5.72 -5.55
CA VAL A 289 7.94 5.65 -6.00
C VAL A 289 7.32 7.05 -6.01
N ALA A 290 6.74 7.45 -7.13
CA ALA A 290 5.85 8.60 -7.20
C ALA A 290 4.38 8.15 -7.20
N TRP A 291 3.51 8.92 -6.56
CA TRP A 291 2.10 8.57 -6.48
C TRP A 291 1.18 9.75 -6.70
N LEU A 292 -0.05 9.41 -7.08
CA LEU A 292 -1.16 10.32 -7.22
C LEU A 292 -2.43 9.62 -6.74
N VAL A 293 -3.14 10.24 -5.80
CA VAL A 293 -4.46 9.80 -5.33
C VAL A 293 -5.49 10.81 -5.78
N GLN A 294 -6.54 10.33 -6.42
CA GLN A 294 -7.63 11.13 -6.95
C GLN A 294 -8.99 10.49 -6.66
N GLU A 295 -10.06 11.27 -6.79
CA GLU A 295 -11.41 10.72 -6.77
C GLU A 295 -11.61 9.71 -7.90
N MET A 296 -12.40 8.66 -7.61
CA MET A 296 -12.82 7.72 -8.63
C MET A 296 -13.99 8.31 -9.41
N ILE A 297 -13.87 8.38 -10.73
CA ILE A 297 -15.00 8.74 -11.59
C ILE A 297 -15.85 7.48 -11.81
N PRO A 298 -17.11 7.45 -11.38
CA PRO A 298 -17.97 6.29 -11.64
C PRO A 298 -18.30 6.20 -13.14
N GLY A 299 -18.30 4.98 -13.68
CA GLY A 299 -18.66 4.76 -15.08
C GLY A 299 -18.08 3.47 -15.64
N THR A 300 -18.35 3.23 -16.93
CA THR A 300 -17.86 2.07 -17.68
C THR A 300 -16.93 2.56 -18.79
N MET A 301 -15.82 1.89 -19.00
CA MET A 301 -14.90 2.22 -20.09
C MET A 301 -15.59 2.04 -21.45
N LEU A 302 -15.44 3.02 -22.33
CA LEU A 302 -16.01 2.94 -23.68
C LEU A 302 -15.49 1.72 -24.46
N SER A 303 -14.20 1.39 -24.30
CA SER A 303 -13.61 0.17 -24.87
C SER A 303 -14.31 -1.11 -24.37
N GLU A 304 -14.70 -1.14 -23.10
CA GLU A 304 -15.43 -2.29 -22.53
C GLU A 304 -16.85 -2.40 -23.12
N LEU A 305 -17.56 -1.27 -23.27
CA LEU A 305 -18.87 -1.24 -23.91
C LEU A 305 -18.80 -1.76 -25.36
N ILE A 306 -17.78 -1.32 -26.10
CA ILE A 306 -17.54 -1.79 -27.48
C ILE A 306 -17.25 -3.30 -27.49
N CYS A 307 -16.34 -3.79 -26.65
CA CYS A 307 -15.99 -5.21 -26.61
C CYS A 307 -17.18 -6.11 -26.24
N LYS A 308 -18.05 -5.62 -25.35
CA LYS A 308 -19.27 -6.35 -24.93
C LYS A 308 -20.47 -6.18 -25.87
N GLY A 309 -20.35 -5.38 -26.94
CA GLY A 309 -21.44 -5.05 -27.86
C GLY A 309 -22.61 -4.31 -27.17
N GLN A 310 -22.31 -3.55 -26.10
CA GLN A 310 -23.32 -2.77 -25.40
C GLN A 310 -23.55 -1.42 -26.10
N SER A 311 -24.81 -0.98 -26.12
CA SER A 311 -25.18 0.29 -26.75
C SER A 311 -24.76 1.50 -25.90
N TYR A 312 -24.40 2.58 -26.56
CA TYR A 312 -24.11 3.89 -25.97
C TYR A 312 -24.54 5.00 -26.95
N ASP A 313 -24.62 6.25 -26.50
CA ASP A 313 -24.92 7.40 -27.33
C ASP A 313 -23.66 7.84 -28.09
N GLU A 314 -23.45 7.33 -29.31
CA GLU A 314 -22.31 7.63 -30.18
C GLU A 314 -22.14 9.14 -30.40
N ARG A 315 -23.25 9.83 -30.70
CA ARG A 315 -23.25 11.27 -30.94
C ARG A 315 -22.88 12.05 -29.69
N GLY A 316 -23.47 11.67 -28.54
CA GLY A 316 -23.16 12.26 -27.24
C GLY A 316 -21.71 12.07 -26.86
N VAL A 317 -21.15 10.87 -27.09
CA VAL A 317 -19.75 10.57 -26.87
C VAL A 317 -18.84 11.45 -27.72
N LEU A 318 -19.05 11.50 -29.05
CA LEU A 318 -18.21 12.32 -29.93
C LEU A 318 -18.28 13.81 -29.59
N LEU A 319 -19.48 14.36 -29.39
CA LEU A 319 -19.66 15.77 -29.05
C LEU A 319 -19.10 16.10 -27.66
N GLY A 320 -19.28 15.21 -26.69
CA GLY A 320 -18.77 15.40 -25.32
C GLY A 320 -17.24 15.40 -25.29
N VAL A 321 -16.58 14.48 -25.99
CA VAL A 321 -15.12 14.45 -26.11
C VAL A 321 -14.59 15.67 -26.85
N LEU A 322 -15.21 16.06 -27.98
CA LEU A 322 -14.81 17.27 -28.71
C LEU A 322 -14.89 18.55 -27.85
N ARG A 323 -15.93 18.71 -27.04
CA ARG A 323 -16.07 19.84 -26.12
C ARG A 323 -14.93 19.87 -25.11
N GLN A 324 -14.56 18.72 -24.58
CA GLN A 324 -13.44 18.59 -23.64
C GLN A 324 -12.11 18.96 -24.32
N LEU A 325 -11.85 18.44 -25.52
CA LEU A 325 -10.64 18.77 -26.30
C LEU A 325 -10.58 20.26 -26.66
N ALA A 326 -11.71 20.86 -27.06
CA ALA A 326 -11.79 22.28 -27.35
C ALA A 326 -11.54 23.15 -26.08
N THR A 327 -11.93 22.66 -24.91
CA THR A 327 -11.64 23.34 -23.64
C THR A 327 -10.16 23.26 -23.31
N LEU A 328 -9.51 22.13 -23.49
CA LEU A 328 -8.07 21.99 -23.35
C LEU A 328 -7.31 22.89 -24.31
N GLU A 329 -7.66 22.87 -25.61
CA GLU A 329 -7.00 23.69 -26.62
C GLU A 329 -7.08 25.19 -26.31
N ARG A 330 -8.23 25.69 -25.84
CA ARG A 330 -8.37 27.09 -25.38
C ARG A 330 -7.44 27.44 -24.21
N ALA A 331 -7.08 26.46 -23.40
CA ALA A 331 -6.09 26.60 -22.33
C ALA A 331 -4.64 26.37 -22.80
N GLY A 332 -4.42 26.15 -24.10
CA GLY A 332 -3.10 25.84 -24.66
C GLY A 332 -2.58 24.44 -24.29
N LEU A 333 -3.50 23.52 -24.00
CA LEU A 333 -3.19 22.14 -23.62
C LEU A 333 -3.78 21.15 -24.63
N TYR A 334 -3.13 20.02 -24.80
CA TYR A 334 -3.54 18.94 -25.67
C TYR A 334 -3.46 17.61 -24.95
N HIS A 335 -4.45 16.76 -25.13
CA HIS A 335 -4.42 15.38 -24.66
C HIS A 335 -3.83 14.51 -25.76
N ALA A 336 -2.68 13.90 -25.48
CA ALA A 336 -1.90 13.18 -26.49
C ALA A 336 -2.27 11.69 -26.62
N ASP A 337 -3.35 11.23 -26.00
CA ASP A 337 -3.80 9.81 -26.06
C ASP A 337 -5.34 9.73 -26.04
N VAL A 338 -5.99 10.30 -27.05
CA VAL A 338 -7.45 10.23 -27.21
C VAL A 338 -7.82 8.91 -27.84
N ARG A 339 -8.23 7.94 -27.00
CA ARG A 339 -8.56 6.56 -27.38
C ARG A 339 -9.78 6.08 -26.61
N VAL A 340 -10.49 5.08 -27.14
CA VAL A 340 -11.68 4.51 -26.49
C VAL A 340 -11.41 3.93 -25.11
N TRP A 341 -10.18 3.53 -24.81
CA TRP A 341 -9.76 3.08 -23.47
C TRP A 341 -9.42 4.22 -22.51
N ASN A 342 -9.43 5.47 -22.96
CA ASN A 342 -9.25 6.67 -22.12
C ASN A 342 -10.56 7.48 -22.03
N ILE A 343 -11.68 6.89 -22.41
CA ILE A 343 -13.02 7.47 -22.26
C ILE A 343 -13.84 6.61 -21.32
N LEU A 344 -14.39 7.23 -20.30
CA LEU A 344 -15.27 6.59 -19.32
C LEU A 344 -16.68 7.16 -19.49
N ILE A 345 -17.67 6.30 -19.71
CA ILE A 345 -19.08 6.69 -19.84
C ILE A 345 -19.69 6.68 -18.43
N ALA A 346 -19.98 7.85 -17.91
CA ALA A 346 -20.61 8.01 -16.59
C ALA A 346 -22.07 7.50 -16.59
N PRO A 347 -22.67 7.24 -15.42
CA PRO A 347 -24.04 6.74 -15.33
C PRO A 347 -25.10 7.62 -15.99
N ASP A 348 -24.84 8.91 -16.13
CA ASP A 348 -25.73 9.88 -16.84
C ASP A 348 -25.43 9.99 -18.35
N GLY A 349 -24.56 9.12 -18.88
CA GLY A 349 -24.15 9.08 -20.28
C GLY A 349 -23.05 10.08 -20.67
N PHE A 350 -22.52 10.89 -19.73
CA PHE A 350 -21.45 11.82 -20.00
C PHE A 350 -20.12 11.10 -20.27
N PRO A 351 -19.44 11.36 -21.42
CA PRO A 351 -18.12 10.80 -21.69
C PRO A 351 -17.03 11.62 -20.98
N ALA A 352 -16.40 11.04 -19.98
CA ALA A 352 -15.26 11.64 -19.30
C ALA A 352 -13.95 11.17 -19.94
N LEU A 353 -13.15 12.10 -20.43
CA LEU A 353 -11.77 11.82 -20.88
C LEU A 353 -10.88 11.67 -19.63
N ILE A 354 -10.15 10.58 -19.56
CA ILE A 354 -9.29 10.20 -18.43
C ILE A 354 -7.85 9.99 -18.87
N ASP A 355 -6.97 9.67 -17.92
CA ASP A 355 -5.53 9.47 -18.11
C ASP A 355 -4.75 10.73 -18.53
N TYR A 356 -4.61 11.62 -17.59
CA TYR A 356 -4.00 12.95 -17.77
C TYR A 356 -2.47 12.94 -17.83
N ASN A 357 -1.84 11.78 -17.87
CA ASN A 357 -0.38 11.64 -17.91
C ASN A 357 0.26 12.31 -19.13
N GLU A 358 -0.49 12.35 -20.23
CA GLU A 358 -0.03 12.84 -21.54
C GLU A 358 -0.65 14.21 -21.91
N ILE A 359 -1.20 14.96 -20.94
CA ILE A 359 -1.64 16.33 -21.16
C ILE A 359 -0.44 17.27 -21.12
N SER A 360 -0.22 18.01 -22.21
CA SER A 360 0.90 18.96 -22.33
C SER A 360 0.59 20.11 -23.29
N PRO A 361 1.43 21.17 -23.32
CA PRO A 361 1.35 22.21 -24.36
C PRO A 361 1.75 21.72 -25.76
N ALA A 362 2.36 20.55 -25.87
CA ALA A 362 2.81 20.02 -27.16
C ALA A 362 1.60 19.50 -27.94
N LYS A 363 1.43 20.02 -29.17
CA LYS A 363 0.37 19.63 -30.10
C LYS A 363 0.74 18.34 -30.85
N ARG A 364 0.87 17.26 -30.09
CA ARG A 364 1.24 15.93 -30.63
C ARG A 364 0.44 14.84 -29.95
N ASP A 365 0.29 13.69 -30.62
CA ASP A 365 -0.19 12.44 -30.03
C ASP A 365 1.00 11.59 -29.58
N CYS A 366 0.83 10.73 -28.59
CA CYS A 366 1.89 9.87 -28.04
C CYS A 366 2.20 8.66 -28.92
N VAL A 367 1.32 8.33 -29.85
CA VAL A 367 1.46 7.24 -30.81
C VAL A 367 1.08 7.71 -32.22
N TRP A 368 1.38 6.87 -33.23
CA TRP A 368 0.92 7.16 -34.57
C TRP A 368 -0.59 7.51 -34.60
N PRO A 369 -1.02 8.55 -35.29
CA PRO A 369 -0.33 9.34 -36.32
C PRO A 369 0.43 10.59 -35.83
N ASP A 370 0.82 10.70 -34.57
CA ASP A 370 1.54 11.83 -33.95
C ASP A 370 0.77 13.18 -34.02
N SER A 371 -0.51 13.14 -34.40
CA SER A 371 -1.38 14.30 -34.55
C SER A 371 -2.67 14.10 -33.75
N PRO A 372 -3.01 14.97 -32.78
CA PRO A 372 -4.22 14.84 -31.99
C PRO A 372 -5.50 14.96 -32.84
N PHE A 373 -5.45 15.62 -34.00
CA PHE A 373 -6.60 15.72 -34.89
C PHE A 373 -6.86 14.41 -35.65
N LEU A 374 -5.79 13.79 -36.16
CA LEU A 374 -5.91 12.49 -36.83
C LEU A 374 -6.25 11.39 -35.80
N ALA A 375 -5.70 11.46 -34.60
CA ALA A 375 -6.08 10.57 -33.48
C ALA A 375 -7.58 10.66 -33.17
N PHE A 376 -8.15 11.86 -33.20
CA PHE A 376 -9.60 12.03 -33.04
C PHE A 376 -10.42 11.35 -34.14
N PHE A 377 -9.96 11.38 -35.38
CA PHE A 377 -10.66 10.66 -36.49
C PHE A 377 -10.62 9.15 -36.30
N ILE A 378 -9.50 8.60 -35.81
CA ILE A 378 -9.40 7.17 -35.46
C ILE A 378 -10.40 6.86 -34.34
N PHE A 379 -10.39 7.65 -33.26
CA PHE A 379 -11.35 7.53 -32.15
C PHE A 379 -12.80 7.60 -32.65
N ALA A 380 -13.15 8.58 -33.52
CA ALA A 380 -14.49 8.71 -34.05
C ALA A 380 -14.90 7.48 -34.89
N ASN A 381 -13.98 6.93 -35.68
CA ASN A 381 -14.23 5.71 -36.44
C ASN A 381 -14.47 4.50 -35.54
N GLU A 382 -13.69 4.35 -34.42
CA GLU A 382 -13.89 3.29 -33.43
C GLU A 382 -15.27 3.40 -32.77
N VAL A 383 -15.69 4.63 -32.42
CA VAL A 383 -16.99 4.91 -31.80
C VAL A 383 -18.14 4.55 -32.75
N LEU A 384 -18.06 4.95 -34.04
CA LEU A 384 -19.12 4.76 -35.02
C LEU A 384 -19.21 3.33 -35.61
N THR A 385 -18.08 2.63 -35.64
CA THR A 385 -18.04 1.26 -36.17
C THR A 385 -18.16 0.19 -35.09
N HIS A 386 -18.11 0.57 -33.80
CA HIS A 386 -18.06 -0.33 -32.66
C HIS A 386 -16.89 -1.34 -32.76
N ARG A 387 -15.74 -0.90 -33.30
CA ARG A 387 -14.55 -1.72 -33.47
C ARG A 387 -13.32 -0.99 -32.96
N ILE A 388 -12.55 -1.63 -32.09
CA ILE A 388 -11.28 -1.10 -31.62
C ILE A 388 -10.21 -1.45 -32.67
N PHE A 389 -9.51 -0.42 -33.13
CA PHE A 389 -8.35 -0.61 -34.00
C PHE A 389 -7.14 -0.89 -33.09
N ASP A 390 -6.72 -2.14 -33.10
CA ASP A 390 -5.58 -2.59 -32.31
C ASP A 390 -4.28 -2.10 -32.98
N ILE A 391 -3.78 -0.97 -32.52
CA ILE A 391 -2.47 -0.44 -32.91
C ILE A 391 -1.38 -0.96 -31.96
N GLU A 392 -1.76 -1.48 -30.77
CA GLU A 392 -0.86 -2.11 -29.80
C GLU A 392 -1.47 -3.43 -29.29
N PRO A 393 -0.98 -4.61 -29.76
CA PRO A 393 -1.54 -5.92 -29.39
C PRO A 393 -1.40 -6.29 -27.90
N SER A 394 -0.87 -5.44 -27.04
CA SER A 394 -0.44 -5.81 -25.68
C SER A 394 -1.19 -5.13 -24.53
N ARG A 395 -2.24 -4.34 -24.77
CA ARG A 395 -3.04 -3.81 -23.66
C ARG A 395 -4.13 -4.80 -23.26
N PRO A 396 -4.01 -5.47 -22.11
CA PRO A 396 -5.11 -6.30 -21.63
C PRO A 396 -6.33 -5.39 -21.39
N PRO A 397 -7.55 -5.86 -21.73
CA PRO A 397 -8.75 -5.17 -21.30
C PRO A 397 -8.74 -5.08 -19.76
N PHE A 398 -9.19 -3.96 -19.20
CA PHE A 398 -9.47 -3.85 -17.78
C PHE A 398 -10.60 -4.83 -17.47
N ILE A 399 -10.25 -6.01 -17.01
CA ILE A 399 -11.21 -7.01 -16.56
C ILE A 399 -11.29 -6.89 -15.06
N SER A 400 -12.50 -6.66 -14.59
CA SER A 400 -12.92 -6.68 -13.19
C SER A 400 -12.58 -7.99 -12.49
#